data_fea440a61cb25fd7584b7be962600a9a
#
_entry.id   fea440a61cb25fd7584b7be962600a9a
#
_cell.length_a   1.000
_cell.length_b   1.000
_cell.length_c   1.000
_cell.angle_alpha   90.00
_cell.angle_beta   90.00
_cell.angle_gamma   90.00
#
_symmetry.space_group_name_H-M   'P 1'
#
loop_
_entity.id
_entity.type
_entity.pdbx_description
1 polymer ?
#
loop_
_entity_poly.entity_id
_entity_poly.type
_entity_poly.pdbx_seq_one_letter_code
_entity_poly.pdbx_strand_id
1 'polypeptide(L)'
;MGKKRGAGITRTRYAAFRGADFSTDPSLVESCRSPLCTNIVADTGGTPRKRLGYRTVQRLGETVYGIFGAEFGGVQKRLVHAGTKLCLWDEDGASTELLSGLPRHKSRAAFLAGKLW
;
A
#
# COMPACT_ATOMS: atom_id res chain seq x y z
N MET A 1 -37.81 26.99 44.56
CA MET A 1 -36.34 26.74 44.56
C MET A 1 -36.06 25.64 43.52
N GLY A 2 -35.69 25.99 42.29
CA GLY A 2 -35.48 25.06 41.19
C GLY A 2 -34.08 24.43 41.27
N LYS A 3 -34.02 23.09 41.46
CA LYS A 3 -32.76 22.34 41.36
C LYS A 3 -32.23 22.43 39.93
N LYS A 4 -31.13 23.14 39.68
CA LYS A 4 -30.33 23.06 38.45
C LYS A 4 -29.83 21.61 38.28
N ARG A 5 -30.39 20.88 37.31
CA ARG A 5 -29.78 19.62 36.85
C ARG A 5 -28.45 19.95 36.22
N GLY A 6 -27.35 19.63 36.89
CA GLY A 6 -26.04 19.69 36.26
C GLY A 6 -26.01 18.81 34.99
N ALA A 7 -25.54 19.37 33.89
CA ALA A 7 -25.31 18.58 32.71
C ALA A 7 -24.30 17.47 33.02
N GLY A 8 -24.77 16.22 33.00
CA GLY A 8 -23.90 15.06 33.23
C GLY A 8 -22.88 14.97 32.11
N ILE A 9 -21.60 14.94 32.46
CA ILE A 9 -20.52 14.71 31.50
C ILE A 9 -20.55 13.22 31.14
N THR A 10 -20.87 12.91 29.89
CA THR A 10 -20.77 11.55 29.36
C THR A 10 -19.34 11.34 28.84
N ARG A 11 -18.60 10.39 29.41
CA ARG A 11 -17.28 10.02 28.96
C ARG A 11 -17.36 8.76 28.11
N THR A 12 -17.05 8.87 26.83
CA THR A 12 -16.95 7.72 25.92
C THR A 12 -15.49 7.31 25.78
N ARG A 13 -15.20 6.02 25.97
CA ARG A 13 -13.85 5.46 25.79
C ARG A 13 -13.85 4.56 24.54
N TYR A 14 -13.01 4.88 23.59
CA TYR A 14 -12.75 4.04 22.43
C TYR A 14 -11.58 3.10 22.76
N ALA A 15 -11.85 1.81 22.82
CA ALA A 15 -10.85 0.81 23.25
C ALA A 15 -10.05 0.23 22.08
N ALA A 16 -10.62 0.26 20.85
CA ALA A 16 -9.96 -0.25 19.66
C ALA A 16 -10.41 0.53 18.42
N PHE A 17 -9.52 0.69 17.46
CA PHE A 17 -9.82 1.23 16.14
C PHE A 17 -9.93 0.09 15.14
N ARG A 18 -11.08 -0.07 14.49
CA ARG A 18 -11.37 -1.13 13.52
C ARG A 18 -11.28 -0.67 12.06
N GLY A 19 -10.66 0.47 11.83
CA GLY A 19 -10.47 1.01 10.49
C GLY A 19 -11.56 1.98 10.05
N ALA A 20 -11.55 2.28 8.76
CA ALA A 20 -12.53 3.15 8.13
C ALA A 20 -13.72 2.33 7.61
N ASP A 21 -14.89 2.95 7.64
CA ASP A 21 -16.11 2.45 7.02
C ASP A 21 -16.66 3.55 6.10
N PHE A 22 -16.50 3.36 4.81
CA PHE A 22 -16.95 4.30 3.77
C PHE A 22 -18.28 3.89 3.14
N SER A 23 -18.84 2.75 3.55
CA SER A 23 -20.08 2.20 2.99
C SER A 23 -21.31 2.53 3.80
N THR A 24 -21.14 2.81 5.08
CA THR A 24 -22.24 3.15 6.00
C THR A 24 -22.40 4.67 6.06
N ASP A 25 -23.65 5.13 6.23
CA ASP A 25 -23.91 6.55 6.50
C ASP A 25 -23.05 7.03 7.68
N PRO A 26 -22.35 8.17 7.55
CA PRO A 26 -21.44 8.67 8.59
C PRO A 26 -22.07 8.79 9.98
N SER A 27 -23.37 9.01 10.07
CA SER A 27 -24.09 9.11 11.34
C SER A 27 -24.38 7.74 12.00
N LEU A 28 -24.26 6.65 11.22
CA LEU A 28 -24.55 5.27 11.65
C LEU A 28 -23.30 4.41 11.80
N VAL A 29 -22.12 4.96 11.51
CA VAL A 29 -20.85 4.23 11.65
C VAL A 29 -20.62 3.85 13.11
N GLU A 30 -20.22 2.60 13.34
CA GLU A 30 -19.88 2.11 14.68
C GLU A 30 -18.81 2.99 15.36
N SER A 31 -18.92 3.18 16.65
CA SER A 31 -18.06 4.04 17.45
C SER A 31 -16.56 3.66 17.42
N CYS A 32 -16.23 2.43 16.98
CA CYS A 32 -14.85 1.96 16.82
C CYS A 32 -14.32 2.09 15.40
N ARG A 33 -15.11 2.62 14.46
CA ARG A 33 -14.74 2.88 13.07
C ARG A 33 -14.79 4.38 12.77
N SER A 34 -14.18 4.79 11.69
CA SER A 34 -14.20 6.18 11.23
C SER A 34 -14.88 6.27 9.86
N PRO A 35 -15.83 7.19 9.66
CA PRO A 35 -16.40 7.44 8.34
C PRO A 35 -15.40 8.11 7.39
N LEU A 36 -14.35 8.73 7.91
CA LEU A 36 -13.28 9.35 7.15
C LEU A 36 -11.95 9.13 7.84
N CYS A 37 -11.00 8.53 7.14
CA CYS A 37 -9.70 8.21 7.67
C CYS A 37 -8.64 8.34 6.57
N THR A 38 -7.66 9.23 6.77
CA THR A 38 -6.58 9.47 5.82
C THR A 38 -5.23 9.19 6.48
N ASN A 39 -4.40 8.35 5.83
CA ASN A 39 -3.06 7.99 6.30
C ASN A 39 -3.00 7.36 7.70
N ILE A 40 -4.06 6.70 8.10
CA ILE A 40 -4.14 5.93 9.35
C ILE A 40 -4.32 4.46 9.02
N VAL A 41 -3.61 3.61 9.72
CA VAL A 41 -3.76 2.15 9.70
C VAL A 41 -3.96 1.66 11.13
N ALA A 42 -4.71 0.56 11.30
CA ALA A 42 -4.77 -0.13 12.58
C ALA A 42 -3.61 -1.13 12.67
N ASP A 43 -2.94 -1.19 13.80
CA ASP A 43 -2.01 -2.28 14.10
C ASP A 43 -2.78 -3.54 14.57
N THR A 44 -2.05 -4.61 14.86
CA THR A 44 -2.63 -5.88 15.33
C THR A 44 -3.40 -5.76 16.65
N GLY A 45 -3.12 -4.73 17.44
CA GLY A 45 -3.84 -4.42 18.69
C GLY A 45 -5.03 -3.48 18.51
N GLY A 46 -5.35 -3.07 17.27
CA GLY A 46 -6.41 -2.10 17.00
C GLY A 46 -6.06 -0.67 17.38
N THR A 47 -4.78 -0.36 17.60
CA THR A 47 -4.31 1.00 17.87
C THR A 47 -4.15 1.75 16.55
N PRO A 48 -4.74 2.94 16.38
CA PRO A 48 -4.54 3.73 15.18
C PRO A 48 -3.09 4.25 15.13
N ARG A 49 -2.44 4.02 14.00
CA ARG A 49 -1.09 4.53 13.73
C ARG A 49 -1.07 5.30 12.43
N LYS A 50 -0.19 6.27 12.33
CA LYS A 50 0.09 6.93 11.07
C LYS A 50 0.69 5.93 10.09
N ARG A 51 0.15 5.88 8.87
CA ARG A 51 0.75 5.11 7.78
C ARG A 51 2.19 5.56 7.58
N LEU A 52 3.09 4.60 7.42
CA LEU A 52 4.47 4.90 7.06
C LEU A 52 4.52 5.64 5.73
N GLY A 53 5.39 6.63 5.65
CA GLY A 53 5.66 7.34 4.41
C GLY A 53 6.32 6.42 3.39
N TYR A 54 6.38 6.88 2.14
CA TYR A 54 7.15 6.26 1.08
C TYR A 54 8.10 7.29 0.49
N ARG A 55 9.16 6.80 -0.10
CA ARG A 55 10.08 7.62 -0.90
C ARG A 55 10.13 7.07 -2.32
N THR A 56 10.28 7.95 -3.27
CA THR A 56 10.61 7.53 -4.63
C THR A 56 11.99 6.91 -4.63
N VAL A 57 12.11 5.68 -5.06
CA VAL A 57 13.40 4.97 -5.17
C VAL A 57 14.04 5.29 -6.52
N GLN A 58 13.25 5.27 -7.60
CA GLN A 58 13.71 5.58 -8.94
C GLN A 58 12.57 6.14 -9.80
N ARG A 59 12.92 6.95 -10.79
CA ARG A 59 12.01 7.43 -11.83
C ARG A 59 12.47 6.83 -13.16
N LEU A 60 11.62 6.05 -13.80
CA LEU A 60 11.92 5.36 -15.05
C LEU A 60 11.52 6.17 -16.29
N GLY A 61 10.83 7.31 -16.12
CA GLY A 61 10.34 8.15 -17.21
C GLY A 61 9.18 7.55 -18.02
N GLU A 62 8.82 6.30 -17.78
CA GLU A 62 7.79 5.55 -18.48
C GLU A 62 6.78 4.95 -17.50
N THR A 63 5.60 4.57 -18.00
CA THR A 63 4.61 3.85 -17.20
C THR A 63 5.11 2.46 -16.83
N VAL A 64 5.05 2.11 -15.55
CA VAL A 64 5.40 0.78 -15.06
C VAL A 64 4.19 -0.15 -15.18
N TYR A 65 4.34 -1.23 -15.92
CA TYR A 65 3.31 -2.25 -16.18
C TYR A 65 3.45 -3.51 -15.34
N GLY A 66 4.63 -3.72 -14.74
CA GLY A 66 4.88 -4.83 -13.84
C GLY A 66 6.22 -4.70 -13.12
N ILE A 67 6.27 -5.25 -11.90
CA ILE A 67 7.50 -5.41 -11.12
C ILE A 67 7.54 -6.86 -10.65
N PHE A 68 8.66 -7.54 -10.90
CA PHE A 68 8.82 -8.96 -10.63
C PHE A 68 10.08 -9.20 -9.80
N GLY A 69 9.97 -10.07 -8.80
CA GLY A 69 11.13 -10.63 -8.12
C GLY A 69 11.55 -11.94 -8.79
N ALA A 70 12.83 -12.12 -9.02
CA ALA A 70 13.39 -13.35 -9.54
C ALA A 70 14.69 -13.67 -8.80
N GLU A 71 14.99 -14.94 -8.65
CA GLU A 71 16.24 -15.42 -8.08
C GLU A 71 17.05 -16.10 -9.16
N PHE A 72 18.27 -15.61 -9.38
CA PHE A 72 19.22 -16.16 -10.34
C PHE A 72 20.53 -16.49 -9.61
N GLY A 73 20.87 -17.78 -9.56
CA GLY A 73 22.11 -18.22 -8.92
C GLY A 73 22.21 -17.85 -7.43
N GLY A 74 21.11 -17.90 -6.69
CA GLY A 74 21.06 -17.52 -5.27
C GLY A 74 21.02 -16.01 -5.01
N VAL A 75 20.93 -15.19 -6.06
CA VAL A 75 20.87 -13.72 -5.94
C VAL A 75 19.47 -13.25 -6.30
N GLN A 76 18.82 -12.54 -5.39
CA GLN A 76 17.54 -11.89 -5.62
C GLN A 76 17.72 -10.71 -6.58
N LYS A 77 16.97 -10.74 -7.67
CA LYS A 77 16.97 -9.68 -8.67
C LYS A 77 15.56 -9.12 -8.85
N ARG A 78 15.48 -7.86 -9.19
CA ARG A 78 14.21 -7.18 -9.47
C ARG A 78 14.14 -6.85 -10.95
N LEU A 79 13.03 -7.20 -11.56
CA LEU A 79 12.74 -6.92 -12.97
C LEU A 79 11.58 -5.94 -13.04
N VAL A 80 11.68 -4.97 -13.92
CA VAL A 80 10.66 -3.94 -14.09
C VAL A 80 10.28 -3.85 -15.57
N HIS A 81 9.01 -4.04 -15.86
CA HIS A 81 8.44 -3.73 -17.18
C HIS A 81 7.99 -2.27 -17.18
N ALA A 82 8.71 -1.42 -17.88
CA ALA A 82 8.41 0.00 -18.05
C ALA A 82 8.33 0.36 -19.54
N GLY A 83 7.24 0.97 -19.96
CA GLY A 83 6.99 1.29 -21.37
C GLY A 83 6.95 0.04 -22.23
N THR A 84 7.92 -0.11 -23.13
CA THR A 84 8.10 -1.28 -24.00
C THR A 84 9.31 -2.13 -23.62
N LYS A 85 9.90 -1.89 -22.43
CA LYS A 85 11.17 -2.48 -22.03
C LYS A 85 11.05 -3.28 -20.74
N LEU A 86 11.78 -4.39 -20.67
CA LEU A 86 12.04 -5.12 -19.44
C LEU A 86 13.46 -4.79 -18.98
N CYS A 87 13.57 -4.25 -17.80
CA CYS A 87 14.85 -3.85 -17.22
C CYS A 87 15.13 -4.66 -15.96
N LEU A 88 16.39 -5.03 -15.79
CA LEU A 88 16.92 -5.47 -14.52
C LEU A 88 17.19 -4.24 -13.65
N TRP A 89 16.72 -4.27 -12.42
CA TRP A 89 16.90 -3.16 -11.49
C TRP A 89 17.80 -3.58 -10.34
N ASP A 90 18.92 -2.90 -10.21
CA ASP A 90 19.88 -3.09 -9.14
C ASP A 90 19.57 -2.17 -7.94
N GLU A 91 20.06 -2.53 -6.76
CA GLU A 91 19.81 -1.80 -5.52
C GLU A 91 20.36 -0.37 -5.55
N ASP A 92 21.41 -0.14 -6.32
CA ASP A 92 22.05 1.18 -6.51
C ASP A 92 21.26 2.11 -7.44
N GLY A 93 20.10 1.68 -7.94
CA GLY A 93 19.25 2.46 -8.82
C GLY A 93 19.65 2.39 -10.30
N ALA A 94 20.67 1.62 -10.65
CA ALA A 94 21.00 1.34 -12.04
C ALA A 94 19.96 0.40 -12.65
N SER A 95 19.62 0.63 -13.92
CA SER A 95 18.74 -0.27 -14.66
C SER A 95 19.40 -0.72 -15.95
N THR A 96 19.46 -2.03 -16.16
CA THR A 96 19.97 -2.64 -17.38
C THR A 96 18.83 -3.16 -18.21
N GLU A 97 18.72 -2.72 -19.46
CA GLU A 97 17.70 -3.23 -20.38
C GLU A 97 18.01 -4.69 -20.77
N LEU A 98 17.05 -5.57 -20.55
CA LEU A 98 17.15 -6.99 -20.92
C LEU A 98 16.40 -7.32 -22.20
N LEU A 99 15.25 -6.68 -22.41
CA LEU A 99 14.37 -6.94 -23.53
C LEU A 99 13.61 -5.67 -23.90
N SER A 100 13.37 -5.46 -25.19
CA SER A 100 12.55 -4.38 -25.73
C SER A 100 11.44 -4.93 -26.64
N GLY A 101 10.52 -4.05 -27.03
CA GLY A 101 9.40 -4.42 -27.90
C GLY A 101 8.22 -5.06 -27.18
N LEU A 102 8.16 -4.98 -25.85
CA LEU A 102 7.02 -5.47 -25.08
C LEU A 102 5.78 -4.59 -25.30
N PRO A 103 4.59 -5.18 -25.28
CA PRO A 103 3.36 -4.42 -25.41
C PRO A 103 3.10 -3.57 -24.15
N ARG A 104 2.54 -2.37 -24.33
CA ARG A 104 2.25 -1.41 -23.27
C ARG A 104 0.98 -1.77 -22.50
N HIS A 105 0.98 -2.89 -21.80
CA HIS A 105 -0.12 -3.31 -20.94
C HIS A 105 0.40 -4.07 -19.71
N LYS A 106 -0.46 -4.24 -18.71
CA LYS A 106 -0.12 -4.95 -17.48
C LYS A 106 0.41 -6.34 -17.80
N SER A 107 1.61 -6.62 -17.35
CA SER A 107 2.30 -7.89 -17.53
C SER A 107 2.25 -8.76 -16.27
N ARG A 108 2.43 -10.04 -16.49
CA ARG A 108 2.63 -11.05 -15.44
C ARG A 108 3.89 -11.81 -15.77
N ALA A 109 4.58 -12.30 -14.77
CA ALA A 109 5.75 -13.11 -14.94
C ALA A 109 5.69 -14.32 -14.02
N ALA A 110 6.22 -15.42 -14.51
CA ALA A 110 6.43 -16.64 -13.73
C ALA A 110 7.86 -17.10 -13.91
N PHE A 111 8.49 -17.55 -12.83
CA PHE A 111 9.82 -18.10 -12.87
C PHE A 111 9.71 -19.62 -12.76
N LEU A 112 10.14 -20.34 -13.79
CA LEU A 112 10.04 -21.80 -13.86
C LEU A 112 11.29 -22.37 -14.53
N ALA A 113 11.88 -23.39 -13.94
CA ALA A 113 13.05 -24.11 -14.46
C ALA A 113 14.23 -23.19 -14.84
N GLY A 114 14.50 -22.16 -14.03
CA GLY A 114 15.59 -21.21 -14.26
C GLY A 114 15.31 -20.18 -15.37
N LYS A 115 14.09 -20.12 -15.88
CA LYS A 115 13.69 -19.17 -16.93
C LYS A 115 12.53 -18.29 -16.46
N LEU A 116 12.54 -17.06 -16.93
CA LEU A 116 11.43 -16.12 -16.78
C LEU A 116 10.49 -16.28 -17.98
N TRP A 117 9.20 -16.40 -17.69
CA TRP A 117 8.10 -16.49 -18.67
C TRP A 117 7.16 -15.32 -18.52
#